data_4f9abeefb82ed759121cad46da212a5b
#
_entry.id   4f9abeefb82ed759121cad46da212a5b
#
_cell.length_a   1.000
_cell.length_b   1.000
_cell.length_c   1.000
_cell.angle_alpha   90.00
_cell.angle_beta   90.00
_cell.angle_gamma   90.00
#
_symmetry.space_group_name_H-M   'P 1'
#
loop_
_entity.id
_entity.type
_entity.pdbx_description
1 polymer ?
#
loop_
_entity_poly.entity_id
_entity_poly.type
_entity_poly.pdbx_seq_one_letter_code
_entity_poly.pdbx_strand_id
1 'polypeptide(L)'
;DVCSSDPKSAKETNMNELITAMVGRVLENRFPPVDNQPKDVILSIQHLSTKYEPYLQDVTFDVREGEIFGLYGLVGAGRTELLETIFGIRTRAAGRVYLNHKLMNFSCAKEAMDYGFALITEERKANGLFLKGNLTFNTTIANLNAYKKGAALSEPKMTKATANEIKVMHTKCLGPNDMISSLSGGNQQKVIFGKWLEREPKVFM
;
A
#
# COMPACT_ATOMS: atom_id res chain seq x y z
N ASP A 1 -2.22 -21.92 14.32
CA ASP A 1 -2.14 -21.92 15.79
C ASP A 1 -0.71 -21.78 16.22
N VAL A 2 -0.26 -20.54 16.46
CA VAL A 2 1.05 -20.25 17.06
C VAL A 2 0.81 -19.90 18.52
N CYS A 3 0.16 -20.79 19.24
CA CYS A 3 0.29 -20.91 20.66
C CYS A 3 1.10 -22.18 20.92
N SER A 4 2.37 -22.15 20.58
CA SER A 4 3.29 -23.11 21.10
C SER A 4 3.45 -22.83 22.59
N SER A 5 2.78 -23.65 23.39
CA SER A 5 2.87 -23.65 24.84
C SER A 5 4.12 -24.34 25.37
N ASP A 6 5.14 -24.51 24.56
CA ASP A 6 6.40 -25.09 25.01
C ASP A 6 7.27 -24.03 25.68
N PRO A 7 7.30 -23.99 27.04
CA PRO A 7 8.16 -23.08 27.75
C PRO A 7 9.62 -23.46 27.50
N LYS A 8 10.41 -22.54 26.98
CA LYS A 8 11.85 -22.67 26.83
C LYS A 8 12.57 -21.83 27.88
N SER A 9 13.69 -22.35 28.40
CA SER A 9 14.54 -21.59 29.31
C SER A 9 15.13 -20.38 28.60
N ALA A 10 14.99 -19.18 29.18
CA ALA A 10 15.57 -17.96 28.63
C ALA A 10 17.11 -18.03 28.50
N LYS A 11 17.77 -18.86 29.29
CA LYS A 11 19.23 -19.08 29.23
C LYS A 11 19.66 -19.93 28.05
N GLU A 12 18.77 -20.76 27.51
CA GLU A 12 19.04 -21.72 26.43
C GLU A 12 18.50 -21.26 25.08
N THR A 13 17.82 -20.13 25.04
CA THR A 13 17.16 -19.60 23.83
C THR A 13 17.99 -18.46 23.25
N ASN A 14 18.27 -18.53 21.96
CA ASN A 14 18.90 -17.42 21.22
C ASN A 14 17.89 -16.58 20.44
N MET A 15 18.31 -15.40 20.00
CA MET A 15 17.45 -14.46 19.29
C MET A 15 16.84 -15.05 18.00
N ASN A 16 17.56 -15.87 17.27
CA ASN A 16 17.08 -16.48 16.03
C ASN A 16 15.99 -17.53 16.30
N GLU A 17 16.13 -18.29 17.37
CA GLU A 17 15.08 -19.24 17.79
C GLU A 17 13.82 -18.52 18.25
N LEU A 18 13.95 -17.42 19.00
CA LEU A 18 12.81 -16.58 19.38
C LEU A 18 12.08 -16.04 18.16
N ILE A 19 12.81 -15.48 17.21
CA ILE A 19 12.23 -14.95 15.97
C ILE A 19 11.55 -16.08 15.19
N THR A 20 12.20 -17.26 15.07
CA THR A 20 11.62 -18.41 14.38
C THR A 20 10.33 -18.87 15.05
N ALA A 21 10.30 -18.93 16.38
CA ALA A 21 9.11 -19.30 17.15
C ALA A 21 7.96 -18.27 16.97
N MET A 22 8.29 -16.97 16.94
CA MET A 22 7.30 -15.90 16.73
C MET A 22 6.74 -15.87 15.30
N VAL A 23 7.58 -16.11 14.30
CA VAL A 23 7.22 -16.03 12.87
C VAL A 23 6.69 -17.35 12.33
N GLY A 24 6.98 -18.47 13.01
CA GLY A 24 6.57 -19.81 12.59
C GLY A 24 7.38 -20.38 11.43
N ARG A 25 8.49 -19.75 11.05
CA ARG A 25 9.44 -20.20 10.02
C ARG A 25 10.85 -19.69 10.28
N VAL A 26 11.84 -20.40 9.81
CA VAL A 26 13.23 -19.91 9.83
C VAL A 26 13.34 -18.71 8.87
N LEU A 27 13.86 -17.59 9.37
CA LEU A 27 14.22 -16.44 8.54
C LEU A 27 15.70 -16.58 8.17
N GLU A 28 15.96 -17.18 7.01
CA GLU A 28 17.33 -17.38 6.52
C GLU A 28 18.04 -16.05 6.25
N ASN A 29 17.32 -15.04 5.80
CA ASN A 29 17.86 -13.70 5.59
C ASN A 29 16.85 -12.63 6.02
N ARG A 30 17.21 -11.82 7.03
CA ARG A 30 16.39 -10.68 7.49
C ARG A 30 16.34 -9.54 6.47
N PHE A 31 17.42 -9.39 5.72
CA PHE A 31 17.60 -8.37 4.71
C PHE A 31 17.98 -9.05 3.40
N PRO A 32 17.01 -9.59 2.64
CA PRO A 32 17.31 -10.20 1.35
C PRO A 32 18.02 -9.18 0.47
N PRO A 33 19.06 -9.60 -0.28
CA PRO A 33 19.70 -8.71 -1.23
C PRO A 33 18.66 -8.20 -2.23
N VAL A 34 18.63 -6.89 -2.42
CA VAL A 34 17.77 -6.25 -3.40
C VAL A 34 18.63 -6.01 -4.63
N ASP A 35 18.40 -6.74 -5.69
CA ASP A 35 18.99 -6.47 -7.02
C ASP A 35 18.11 -5.43 -7.71
N ASN A 36 18.18 -4.21 -7.20
CA ASN A 36 17.40 -3.10 -7.70
C ASN A 36 18.31 -2.16 -8.48
N GLN A 37 18.01 -1.95 -9.77
CA GLN A 37 18.74 -1.02 -10.63
C GLN A 37 17.83 0.14 -11.00
N PRO A 38 17.89 1.25 -10.22
CA PRO A 38 17.11 2.44 -10.51
C PRO A 38 17.44 2.99 -11.90
N LYS A 39 16.38 3.26 -12.69
CA LYS A 39 16.50 3.81 -14.04
C LYS A 39 16.36 5.34 -14.04
N ASP A 40 15.63 5.86 -15.02
CA ASP A 40 15.36 7.30 -15.14
C ASP A 40 14.39 7.79 -14.05
N VAL A 41 14.39 9.11 -13.83
CA VAL A 41 13.46 9.75 -12.89
C VAL A 41 12.04 9.60 -13.40
N ILE A 42 11.21 8.89 -12.63
CA ILE A 42 9.78 8.70 -12.92
C ILE A 42 8.91 9.74 -12.22
N LEU A 43 9.24 10.10 -10.97
CA LEU A 43 8.51 11.08 -10.16
C LEU A 43 9.47 12.17 -9.72
N SER A 44 9.09 13.44 -9.95
CA SER A 44 9.84 14.60 -9.47
C SER A 44 8.90 15.53 -8.71
N ILE A 45 9.25 15.83 -7.48
CA ILE A 45 8.58 16.78 -6.61
C ILE A 45 9.44 18.01 -6.48
N GLN A 46 8.90 19.18 -6.82
CA GLN A 46 9.65 20.43 -6.83
C GLN A 46 8.97 21.51 -6.01
N HIS A 47 9.64 21.98 -4.96
CA HIS A 47 9.22 23.09 -4.11
C HIS A 47 7.81 22.92 -3.54
N LEU A 48 7.41 21.67 -3.22
CA LEU A 48 6.06 21.35 -2.75
C LEU A 48 5.86 21.89 -1.34
N SER A 49 4.76 22.61 -1.14
CA SER A 49 4.34 23.12 0.15
C SER A 49 2.87 22.78 0.39
N THR A 50 2.53 22.41 1.63
CA THR A 50 1.16 22.10 2.04
C THR A 50 0.41 23.36 2.45
N LYS A 51 -0.92 23.38 2.22
CA LYS A 51 -1.77 24.53 2.56
C LYS A 51 -2.19 24.55 4.03
N TYR A 52 -2.30 23.37 4.65
CA TYR A 52 -2.81 23.19 6.01
C TYR A 52 -1.77 22.48 6.88
N GLU A 53 -1.88 22.65 8.18
CA GLU A 53 -1.01 21.97 9.15
C GLU A 53 -1.06 20.44 9.04
N PRO A 54 0.07 19.76 9.30
CA PRO A 54 1.40 20.33 9.51
C PRO A 54 1.94 20.99 8.22
N TYR A 55 2.51 22.18 8.36
CA TYR A 55 3.04 22.93 7.21
C TYR A 55 4.36 22.33 6.75
N LEU A 56 4.33 21.70 5.60
CA LEU A 56 5.55 21.36 4.86
C LEU A 56 5.89 22.51 3.92
N GLN A 57 7.15 22.87 3.88
CA GLN A 57 7.64 23.95 3.06
C GLN A 57 8.79 23.49 2.19
N ASP A 58 8.72 23.82 0.91
CA ASP A 58 9.81 23.69 -0.06
C ASP A 58 10.38 22.26 -0.17
N VAL A 59 9.51 21.24 -0.17
CA VAL A 59 9.94 19.84 -0.29
C VAL A 59 10.30 19.54 -1.74
N THR A 60 11.54 19.09 -1.97
CA THR A 60 12.05 18.74 -3.29
C THR A 60 12.78 17.41 -3.24
N PHE A 61 12.39 16.45 -4.11
CA PHE A 61 13.08 15.18 -4.31
C PHE A 61 12.66 14.53 -5.62
N ASP A 62 13.48 13.61 -6.09
CA ASP A 62 13.22 12.78 -7.25
C ASP A 62 13.19 11.31 -6.85
N VAL A 63 12.35 10.52 -7.54
CA VAL A 63 12.29 9.06 -7.41
C VAL A 63 12.46 8.44 -8.79
N ARG A 64 13.31 7.41 -8.89
CA ARG A 64 13.61 6.71 -10.13
C ARG A 64 12.71 5.49 -10.34
N GLU A 65 12.50 5.10 -11.57
CA GLU A 65 11.79 3.86 -11.89
C GLU A 65 12.53 2.67 -11.27
N GLY A 66 11.80 1.82 -10.55
CA GLY A 66 12.32 0.67 -9.83
C GLY A 66 13.03 1.01 -8.51
N GLU A 67 13.05 2.28 -8.08
CA GLU A 67 13.64 2.70 -6.80
C GLU A 67 12.68 2.46 -5.64
N ILE A 68 13.24 2.03 -4.50
CA ILE A 68 12.56 2.06 -3.20
C ILE A 68 13.07 3.30 -2.46
N PHE A 69 12.27 4.36 -2.48
CA PHE A 69 12.61 5.63 -1.86
C PHE A 69 12.03 5.70 -0.44
N GLY A 70 12.86 5.95 0.56
CA GLY A 70 12.46 6.02 1.97
C GLY A 70 12.28 7.45 2.47
N LEU A 71 11.07 7.78 2.96
CA LEU A 71 10.81 9.02 3.70
C LEU A 71 10.86 8.75 5.20
N TYR A 72 11.81 9.35 5.89
CA TYR A 72 12.00 9.20 7.33
C TYR A 72 11.73 10.52 8.07
N GLY A 73 11.24 10.41 9.31
CA GLY A 73 10.99 11.57 10.18
C GLY A 73 10.27 11.17 11.47
N LEU A 74 10.22 12.10 12.41
CA LEU A 74 9.50 11.94 13.67
C LEU A 74 7.98 11.83 13.43
N VAL A 75 7.26 11.33 14.44
CA VAL A 75 5.80 11.36 14.44
C VAL A 75 5.35 12.83 14.35
N GLY A 76 4.41 13.11 13.46
CA GLY A 76 3.95 14.49 13.19
C GLY A 76 4.82 15.29 12.22
N ALA A 77 5.87 14.70 11.62
CA ALA A 77 6.73 15.39 10.64
C ALA A 77 6.07 15.65 9.28
N GLY A 78 4.79 15.29 9.10
CA GLY A 78 4.05 15.59 7.88
C GLY A 78 4.26 14.62 6.72
N ARG A 79 4.82 13.42 6.96
CA ARG A 79 5.05 12.42 5.90
C ARG A 79 3.75 11.98 5.21
N THR A 80 2.73 11.67 6.00
CA THR A 80 1.41 11.28 5.48
C THR A 80 0.79 12.43 4.70
N GLU A 81 0.87 13.64 5.21
CA GLU A 81 0.35 14.84 4.56
C GLU A 81 1.06 15.16 3.25
N LEU A 82 2.36 14.88 3.17
CA LEU A 82 3.13 14.97 1.92
C LEU A 82 2.57 14.02 0.87
N LEU A 83 2.43 12.74 1.21
CA LEU A 83 1.92 11.72 0.30
C LEU A 83 0.46 12.00 -0.10
N GLU A 84 -0.40 12.40 0.84
CA GLU A 84 -1.77 12.80 0.57
C GLU A 84 -1.86 14.04 -0.36
N THR A 85 -0.90 14.98 -0.23
CA THR A 85 -0.83 16.15 -1.11
C THR A 85 -0.38 15.75 -2.52
N ILE A 86 0.61 14.87 -2.65
CA ILE A 86 1.04 14.33 -3.95
C ILE A 86 -0.11 13.55 -4.61
N PHE A 87 -0.87 12.80 -3.83
CA PHE A 87 -2.00 11.98 -4.29
C PHE A 87 -3.27 12.81 -4.59
N GLY A 88 -3.30 14.11 -4.28
CA GLY A 88 -4.44 14.96 -4.54
C GLY A 88 -5.59 14.84 -3.53
N ILE A 89 -5.37 14.25 -2.36
CA ILE A 89 -6.32 14.26 -1.23
C ILE A 89 -6.27 15.62 -0.52
N ARG A 90 -5.05 16.16 -0.31
CA ARG A 90 -4.86 17.47 0.31
C ARG A 90 -4.50 18.52 -0.73
N THR A 91 -4.93 19.75 -0.47
CA THR A 91 -4.63 20.91 -1.34
C THR A 91 -3.17 21.31 -1.18
N ARG A 92 -2.47 21.40 -2.29
CA ARG A 92 -1.13 21.96 -2.42
C ARG A 92 -1.18 23.49 -2.32
N ALA A 93 -0.29 24.10 -1.53
CA ALA A 93 -0.13 25.55 -1.47
C ALA A 93 0.79 26.07 -2.59
N ALA A 94 1.90 25.35 -2.85
CA ALA A 94 2.88 25.70 -3.87
C ALA A 94 3.59 24.44 -4.37
N GLY A 95 4.43 24.60 -5.41
CA GLY A 95 5.27 23.55 -5.96
C GLY A 95 4.63 22.77 -7.11
N ARG A 96 5.36 21.78 -7.61
CA ARG A 96 4.98 21.01 -8.79
C ARG A 96 5.27 19.52 -8.59
N VAL A 97 4.43 18.70 -9.18
CA VAL A 97 4.58 17.23 -9.23
C VAL A 97 4.71 16.84 -10.70
N TYR A 98 5.74 16.11 -11.05
CA TYR A 98 5.93 15.60 -12.40
C TYR A 98 5.95 14.08 -12.38
N LEU A 99 5.25 13.45 -13.33
CA LEU A 99 5.32 12.02 -13.61
C LEU A 99 5.81 11.85 -15.05
N ASN A 100 6.93 11.14 -15.24
CA ASN A 100 7.56 11.00 -16.55
C ASN A 100 7.74 12.35 -17.27
N HIS A 101 8.31 13.33 -16.58
CA HIS A 101 8.54 14.72 -17.06
C HIS A 101 7.26 15.51 -17.39
N LYS A 102 6.07 14.94 -17.20
CA LYS A 102 4.80 15.62 -17.43
C LYS A 102 4.28 16.22 -16.12
N LEU A 103 3.93 17.50 -16.15
CA LEU A 103 3.33 18.18 -14.99
C LEU A 103 1.98 17.57 -14.63
N MET A 104 1.83 17.18 -13.37
CA MET A 104 0.60 16.66 -12.80
C MET A 104 -0.07 17.72 -11.92
N ASN A 105 -1.37 17.89 -12.12
CA ASN A 105 -2.18 18.80 -11.32
C ASN A 105 -3.49 18.09 -10.97
N PHE A 106 -3.44 17.30 -9.90
CA PHE A 106 -4.60 16.53 -9.45
C PHE A 106 -5.53 17.41 -8.63
N SER A 107 -6.80 17.42 -8.96
CA SER A 107 -7.86 18.06 -8.18
C SER A 107 -8.49 17.09 -7.17
N CYS A 108 -8.28 15.80 -7.35
CA CYS A 108 -8.78 14.74 -6.47
C CYS A 108 -7.97 13.44 -6.60
N ALA A 109 -8.09 12.56 -5.62
CA ALA A 109 -7.43 11.25 -5.58
C ALA A 109 -7.74 10.39 -6.83
N LYS A 110 -8.96 10.50 -7.39
CA LYS A 110 -9.33 9.73 -8.59
C LYS A 110 -8.42 10.03 -9.78
N GLU A 111 -8.08 11.29 -10.00
CA GLU A 111 -7.18 11.70 -11.08
C GLU A 111 -5.78 11.09 -10.87
N ALA A 112 -5.24 11.15 -9.65
CA ALA A 112 -3.96 10.53 -9.34
C ALA A 112 -3.99 9.01 -9.61
N MET A 113 -5.06 8.32 -9.20
CA MET A 113 -5.26 6.91 -9.49
C MET A 113 -5.30 6.62 -11.00
N ASP A 114 -5.93 7.46 -11.79
CA ASP A 114 -6.04 7.28 -13.25
C ASP A 114 -4.69 7.51 -13.96
N TYR A 115 -3.76 8.26 -13.34
CA TYR A 115 -2.38 8.42 -13.80
C TYR A 115 -1.43 7.33 -13.28
N GLY A 116 -1.91 6.41 -12.45
CA GLY A 116 -1.15 5.26 -11.96
C GLY A 116 -0.47 5.49 -10.60
N PHE A 117 -1.01 6.39 -9.78
CA PHE A 117 -0.60 6.49 -8.38
C PHE A 117 -1.43 5.56 -7.51
N ALA A 118 -0.80 4.97 -6.50
CA ALA A 118 -1.43 4.21 -5.44
C ALA A 118 -0.96 4.72 -4.08
N LEU A 119 -1.88 4.81 -3.12
CA LEU A 119 -1.59 5.25 -1.76
C LEU A 119 -2.09 4.24 -0.73
N ILE A 120 -1.17 3.64 0.02
CA ILE A 120 -1.50 2.84 1.20
C ILE A 120 -1.58 3.77 2.40
N THR A 121 -2.75 3.81 3.00
CA THR A 121 -2.98 4.64 4.18
C THR A 121 -2.46 3.96 5.44
N GLU A 122 -1.93 4.73 6.37
CA GLU A 122 -1.44 4.27 7.67
C GLU A 122 -2.58 3.63 8.49
N GLU A 123 -3.72 4.30 8.56
CA GLU A 123 -4.92 3.87 9.27
C GLU A 123 -5.75 2.88 8.43
N ARG A 124 -5.36 1.60 8.44
CA ARG A 124 -6.02 0.57 7.62
C ARG A 124 -7.52 0.44 7.87
N LYS A 125 -7.96 0.52 9.15
CA LYS A 125 -9.37 0.34 9.53
C LYS A 125 -10.23 1.54 9.23
N ALA A 126 -9.67 2.75 9.34
CA ALA A 126 -10.40 3.98 9.06
C ALA A 126 -10.43 4.32 7.56
N ASN A 127 -9.28 4.18 6.89
CA ASN A 127 -9.10 4.71 5.53
C ASN A 127 -8.75 3.64 4.49
N GLY A 128 -8.32 2.46 4.92
CA GLY A 128 -7.83 1.42 4.01
C GLY A 128 -8.87 0.38 3.60
N LEU A 129 -9.85 0.08 4.46
CA LEU A 129 -10.76 -1.06 4.30
C LEU A 129 -12.21 -0.69 4.60
N PHE A 130 -13.12 -1.34 3.88
CA PHE A 130 -14.55 -1.38 4.19
C PHE A 130 -14.84 -2.59 5.09
N LEU A 131 -14.82 -2.38 6.42
CA LEU A 131 -14.89 -3.47 7.42
C LEU A 131 -16.17 -4.31 7.34
N LYS A 132 -17.26 -3.77 6.81
CA LYS A 132 -18.53 -4.47 6.57
C LYS A 132 -18.58 -5.16 5.19
N GLY A 133 -17.54 -5.04 4.39
CA GLY A 133 -17.43 -5.65 3.06
C GLY A 133 -16.69 -6.98 3.11
N ASN A 134 -16.91 -7.82 2.10
CA ASN A 134 -16.13 -9.03 1.87
C ASN A 134 -14.79 -8.71 1.17
N LEU A 135 -13.96 -9.72 0.95
CA LEU A 135 -12.69 -9.57 0.27
C LEU A 135 -12.88 -9.08 -1.16
N THR A 136 -13.86 -9.62 -1.90
CA THR A 136 -14.14 -9.23 -3.28
C THR A 136 -14.40 -7.73 -3.38
N PHE A 137 -15.26 -7.18 -2.52
CA PHE A 137 -15.52 -5.75 -2.50
C PHE A 137 -14.27 -4.94 -2.19
N ASN A 138 -13.53 -5.31 -1.14
CA ASN A 138 -12.33 -4.58 -0.71
C ASN A 138 -11.20 -4.62 -1.75
N THR A 139 -11.00 -5.73 -2.44
CA THR A 139 -9.95 -5.87 -3.47
C THR A 139 -10.28 -5.06 -4.72
N THR A 140 -11.56 -5.06 -5.15
CA THR A 140 -11.93 -4.53 -6.47
C THR A 140 -12.41 -3.08 -6.47
N ILE A 141 -12.75 -2.51 -5.30
CA ILE A 141 -13.36 -1.18 -5.18
C ILE A 141 -12.53 -0.06 -5.83
N ALA A 142 -11.22 -0.18 -5.83
CA ALA A 142 -10.34 0.82 -6.43
C ALA A 142 -10.32 0.76 -7.97
N ASN A 143 -10.78 -0.34 -8.58
CA ASN A 143 -10.71 -0.58 -10.03
C ASN A 143 -12.04 -1.02 -10.66
N LEU A 144 -13.17 -0.53 -10.17
CA LEU A 144 -14.51 -0.95 -10.63
C LEU A 144 -14.72 -0.83 -12.14
N ASN A 145 -14.04 0.08 -12.80
CA ASN A 145 -14.15 0.25 -14.25
C ASN A 145 -13.67 -0.97 -15.03
N ALA A 146 -12.68 -1.71 -14.53
CA ALA A 146 -12.17 -2.95 -15.16
C ALA A 146 -13.21 -4.09 -15.14
N TYR A 147 -14.16 -4.01 -14.21
CA TYR A 147 -15.17 -5.06 -14.02
C TYR A 147 -16.53 -4.73 -14.61
N LYS A 148 -16.65 -3.61 -15.35
CA LYS A 148 -17.91 -3.24 -16.00
C LYS A 148 -18.28 -4.23 -17.11
N LYS A 149 -19.61 -4.55 -17.16
CA LYS A 149 -20.28 -5.27 -18.25
C LYS A 149 -21.54 -4.46 -18.62
N GLY A 150 -21.41 -3.55 -19.59
CA GLY A 150 -22.46 -2.58 -19.86
C GLY A 150 -22.66 -1.62 -18.68
N ALA A 151 -23.89 -1.48 -18.20
CA ALA A 151 -24.23 -0.61 -17.06
C ALA A 151 -24.02 -1.28 -15.68
N ALA A 152 -23.72 -2.58 -15.62
CA ALA A 152 -23.55 -3.33 -14.38
C ALA A 152 -22.10 -3.76 -14.16
N LEU A 153 -21.78 -4.19 -12.92
CA LEU A 153 -20.53 -4.84 -12.58
C LEU A 153 -20.62 -6.35 -12.78
N SER A 154 -19.53 -6.97 -13.23
CA SER A 154 -19.44 -8.41 -13.41
C SER A 154 -18.89 -9.07 -12.14
N GLU A 155 -19.76 -9.54 -11.28
CA GLU A 155 -19.39 -10.26 -10.05
C GLU A 155 -18.44 -11.44 -10.31
N PRO A 156 -18.63 -12.29 -11.35
CA PRO A 156 -17.70 -13.37 -11.64
C PRO A 156 -16.27 -12.88 -11.97
N LYS A 157 -16.13 -11.74 -12.66
CA LYS A 157 -14.81 -11.16 -12.94
C LYS A 157 -14.16 -10.64 -11.65
N MET A 158 -14.92 -9.95 -10.80
CA MET A 158 -14.45 -9.44 -9.51
C MET A 158 -13.98 -10.58 -8.61
N THR A 159 -14.78 -11.63 -8.48
CA THR A 159 -14.44 -12.83 -7.68
C THR A 159 -13.18 -13.53 -8.20
N LYS A 160 -13.05 -13.64 -9.54
CA LYS A 160 -11.85 -14.23 -10.15
C LYS A 160 -10.60 -13.41 -9.88
N ALA A 161 -10.65 -12.09 -9.99
CA ALA A 161 -9.55 -11.19 -9.69
C ALA A 161 -9.14 -11.32 -8.21
N THR A 162 -10.12 -11.27 -7.30
CA THR A 162 -9.87 -11.46 -5.86
C THR A 162 -9.24 -12.81 -5.55
N ALA A 163 -9.70 -13.89 -6.18
CA ALA A 163 -9.11 -15.22 -6.00
C ALA A 163 -7.65 -15.27 -6.49
N ASN A 164 -7.30 -14.51 -7.54
CA ASN A 164 -5.93 -14.35 -7.98
C ASN A 164 -5.09 -13.58 -6.97
N GLU A 165 -5.58 -12.44 -6.47
CA GLU A 165 -4.90 -11.63 -5.46
C GLU A 165 -4.68 -12.38 -4.14
N ILE A 166 -5.64 -13.19 -3.70
CA ILE A 166 -5.48 -14.08 -2.55
C ILE A 166 -4.26 -14.99 -2.72
N LYS A 167 -4.06 -15.54 -3.92
CA LYS A 167 -2.91 -16.42 -4.24
C LYS A 167 -1.61 -15.63 -4.29
N VAL A 168 -1.58 -14.51 -5.01
CA VAL A 168 -0.37 -13.68 -5.18
C VAL A 168 0.11 -13.15 -3.83
N MET A 169 -0.80 -12.66 -3.01
CA MET A 169 -0.48 -12.09 -1.69
C MET A 169 -0.35 -13.15 -0.59
N HIS A 170 -0.60 -14.44 -0.90
CA HIS A 170 -0.66 -15.50 0.11
C HIS A 170 -1.56 -15.10 1.30
N THR A 171 -2.75 -14.59 1.01
CA THR A 171 -3.71 -14.16 2.04
C THR A 171 -4.38 -15.38 2.65
N LYS A 172 -4.31 -15.52 3.98
CA LYS A 172 -4.99 -16.60 4.70
C LYS A 172 -6.45 -16.24 4.90
N CYS A 173 -7.35 -16.90 4.18
CA CYS A 173 -8.80 -16.74 4.21
C CYS A 173 -9.47 -18.02 3.69
N LEU A 174 -10.79 -18.13 3.85
CA LEU A 174 -11.58 -19.23 3.28
C LEU A 174 -11.89 -19.00 1.80
N GLY A 175 -11.94 -17.74 1.36
CA GLY A 175 -12.16 -17.40 -0.04
C GLY A 175 -12.57 -15.95 -0.28
N PRO A 176 -12.88 -15.59 -1.54
CA PRO A 176 -13.21 -14.22 -1.95
C PRO A 176 -14.44 -13.62 -1.22
N ASN A 177 -15.33 -14.45 -0.73
CA ASN A 177 -16.55 -14.01 -0.04
C ASN A 177 -16.38 -13.82 1.47
N ASP A 178 -15.19 -14.13 2.01
CA ASP A 178 -14.92 -13.90 3.44
C ASP A 178 -15.07 -12.43 3.79
N MET A 179 -15.58 -12.18 4.99
CA MET A 179 -15.66 -10.82 5.52
C MET A 179 -14.24 -10.33 5.89
N ILE A 180 -13.89 -9.12 5.50
CA ILE A 180 -12.58 -8.56 5.82
C ILE A 180 -12.31 -8.48 7.33
N SER A 181 -13.39 -8.33 8.13
CA SER A 181 -13.32 -8.28 9.59
C SER A 181 -12.89 -9.59 10.24
N SER A 182 -13.07 -10.74 9.58
CA SER A 182 -12.65 -12.05 10.08
C SER A 182 -11.13 -12.29 9.93
N LEU A 183 -10.45 -11.50 9.11
CA LEU A 183 -9.03 -11.67 8.85
C LEU A 183 -8.17 -11.05 9.95
N SER A 184 -7.01 -11.69 10.20
CA SER A 184 -5.96 -11.09 11.03
C SER A 184 -5.43 -9.80 10.41
N GLY A 185 -4.85 -8.92 11.25
CA GLY A 185 -4.33 -7.63 10.80
C GLY A 185 -3.34 -7.70 9.63
N GLY A 186 -2.45 -8.67 9.62
CA GLY A 186 -1.52 -8.89 8.52
C GLY A 186 -2.21 -9.32 7.22
N ASN A 187 -3.26 -10.15 7.29
CA ASN A 187 -4.03 -10.52 6.12
C ASN A 187 -4.90 -9.37 5.60
N GLN A 188 -5.46 -8.54 6.49
CA GLN A 188 -6.12 -7.29 6.10
C GLN A 188 -5.18 -6.36 5.32
N GLN A 189 -3.92 -6.25 5.76
CA GLN A 189 -2.91 -5.44 5.09
C GLN A 189 -2.60 -5.97 3.69
N LYS A 190 -2.49 -7.30 3.51
CA LYS A 190 -2.33 -7.94 2.20
C LYS A 190 -3.47 -7.60 1.24
N VAL A 191 -4.72 -7.56 1.73
CA VAL A 191 -5.88 -7.14 0.90
C VAL A 191 -5.77 -5.68 0.47
N ILE A 192 -5.25 -4.78 1.33
CA ILE A 192 -5.00 -3.38 0.93
C ILE A 192 -3.95 -3.33 -0.18
N PHE A 193 -2.85 -4.07 -0.07
CA PHE A 193 -1.85 -4.15 -1.14
C PHE A 193 -2.46 -4.69 -2.43
N GLY A 194 -3.17 -5.82 -2.38
CA GLY A 194 -3.84 -6.44 -3.53
C GLY A 194 -4.81 -5.47 -4.20
N LYS A 195 -5.61 -4.71 -3.43
CA LYS A 195 -6.50 -3.67 -3.95
C LYS A 195 -5.79 -2.69 -4.88
N TRP A 196 -4.59 -2.27 -4.51
CA TRP A 196 -3.82 -1.30 -5.29
C TRP A 196 -3.07 -1.96 -6.44
N LEU A 197 -2.53 -3.17 -6.26
CA LEU A 197 -1.85 -3.93 -7.32
C LEU A 197 -2.77 -4.22 -8.50
N GLU A 198 -4.06 -4.43 -8.26
CA GLU A 198 -5.09 -4.59 -9.32
C GLU A 198 -5.16 -3.40 -10.31
N ARG A 199 -4.58 -2.26 -9.97
CA ARG A 199 -4.50 -1.08 -10.85
C ARG A 199 -3.17 -0.96 -11.59
N GLU A 200 -2.22 -1.86 -11.35
CA GLU A 200 -0.88 -1.81 -11.92
C GLU A 200 -0.23 -0.42 -11.77
N PRO A 201 -0.07 0.06 -10.53
CA PRO A 201 0.40 1.43 -10.30
C PRO A 201 1.84 1.63 -10.77
N LYS A 202 2.14 2.82 -11.28
CA LYS A 202 3.48 3.29 -11.64
C LYS A 202 4.24 3.81 -10.43
N VAL A 203 3.51 4.45 -9.50
CA VAL A 203 4.04 4.99 -8.24
C VAL A 203 3.22 4.42 -7.11
N PHE A 204 3.90 3.72 -6.21
CA PHE A 204 3.30 3.07 -5.04
C PHE A 204 3.79 3.80 -3.78
N MET A 205 2.88 4.40 -3.03
CA MET A 205 3.17 5.21 -1.84
C MET A 205 2.56 4.63 -0.57
#